data_ee5f0b8269e892026750b71e7bdbaed0
#
_entry.id   ee5f0b8269e892026750b71e7bdbaed0
#
_cell.length_a   1.000
_cell.length_b   1.000
_cell.length_c   1.000
_cell.angle_alpha   90.00
_cell.angle_beta   90.00
_cell.angle_gamma   90.00
#
_symmetry.space_group_name_H-M   'P 1'
#
loop_
_entity.id
_entity.type
_entity.pdbx_description
1 polymer ?
#
loop_
_entity_poly.entity_id
_entity_poly.type
_entity_poly.pdbx_seq_one_letter_code
_entity_poly.pdbx_strand_id
1 'polypeptide(L)'
;MQPRTKKEILTKFFMFMVTSSAGTVVDLGLHWWLATYVFKGNYWGSFWIAPTVSFEVAALVNFVIAYFFVWKERISQRSVRSFFRHFLAYNAASIGAYLIKFVAMQGLHFLFVAMNWLQDWSLEPVLCNLLGLCFSGGFNFFMSEFIIFGKPSKKKMQASEEVPERPEDTNQEAI
;
A
#
# COMPACT_ATOMS: atom_id res chain seq x y z
N MET A 1 19.55 -16.32 7.33
CA MET A 1 18.87 -15.41 6.37
C MET A 1 19.92 -14.56 5.69
N GLN A 2 20.09 -14.68 4.38
CA GLN A 2 20.97 -13.77 3.66
C GLN A 2 20.36 -12.35 3.67
N PRO A 3 21.15 -11.33 3.96
CA PRO A 3 20.67 -9.95 3.88
C PRO A 3 20.27 -9.66 2.42
N ARG A 4 19.07 -9.10 2.24
CA ARG A 4 18.60 -8.73 0.89
C ARG A 4 19.56 -7.73 0.26
N THR A 5 19.88 -7.97 -0.99
CA THR A 5 20.73 -7.06 -1.75
C THR A 5 20.00 -5.76 -2.05
N LYS A 6 20.72 -4.64 -2.13
CA LYS A 6 20.15 -3.34 -2.52
C LYS A 6 19.35 -3.42 -3.84
N LYS A 7 19.77 -4.28 -4.76
CA LYS A 7 19.10 -4.53 -6.04
C LYS A 7 17.71 -5.16 -5.86
N GLU A 8 17.56 -6.13 -4.94
CA GLU A 8 16.26 -6.75 -4.66
C GLU A 8 15.27 -5.76 -4.03
N ILE A 9 15.73 -4.91 -3.12
CA ILE A 9 14.90 -3.86 -2.51
C ILE A 9 14.44 -2.88 -3.59
N LEU A 10 15.34 -2.45 -4.47
CA LEU A 10 15.04 -1.53 -5.56
C LEU A 10 14.04 -2.12 -6.56
N THR A 11 14.23 -3.39 -6.95
CA THR A 11 13.27 -4.08 -7.84
C THR A 11 11.88 -4.16 -7.22
N LYS A 12 11.79 -4.48 -5.92
CA LYS A 12 10.51 -4.50 -5.21
C LYS A 12 9.89 -3.12 -5.08
N PHE A 13 10.70 -2.09 -4.89
CA PHE A 13 10.22 -0.71 -4.89
C PHE A 13 9.57 -0.35 -6.23
N PHE A 14 10.23 -0.67 -7.36
CA PHE A 14 9.66 -0.42 -8.68
C PHE A 14 8.37 -1.23 -8.92
N MET A 15 8.34 -2.51 -8.54
CA MET A 15 7.10 -3.31 -8.64
C MET A 15 5.98 -2.71 -7.79
N PHE A 16 6.29 -2.27 -6.58
CA PHE A 16 5.33 -1.60 -5.71
C PHE A 16 4.82 -0.29 -6.32
N MET A 17 5.71 0.54 -6.90
CA MET A 17 5.33 1.78 -7.58
C MET A 17 4.38 1.52 -8.75
N VAL A 18 4.68 0.53 -9.59
CA VAL A 18 3.82 0.14 -10.73
C VAL A 18 2.45 -0.34 -10.25
N THR A 19 2.40 -1.22 -9.25
CA THR A 19 1.13 -1.74 -8.73
C THR A 19 0.32 -0.67 -7.99
N SER A 20 0.99 0.27 -7.32
CA SER A 20 0.33 1.40 -6.64
C SER A 20 -0.15 2.49 -7.60
N SER A 21 0.35 2.54 -8.83
CA SER A 21 -0.07 3.53 -9.83
C SER A 21 -1.57 3.44 -10.14
N ALA A 22 -2.15 2.24 -10.14
CA ALA A 22 -3.58 2.05 -10.36
C ALA A 22 -4.41 2.76 -9.26
N GLY A 23 -4.05 2.58 -7.99
CA GLY A 23 -4.71 3.28 -6.90
C GLY A 23 -4.47 4.79 -6.94
N THR A 24 -3.27 5.23 -7.34
CA THR A 24 -2.99 6.66 -7.51
C THR A 24 -3.89 7.29 -8.57
N VAL A 25 -4.09 6.63 -9.71
CA VAL A 25 -5.01 7.11 -10.76
C VAL A 25 -6.45 7.20 -10.23
N VAL A 26 -6.89 6.18 -9.48
CA VAL A 26 -8.22 6.18 -8.86
C VAL A 26 -8.35 7.30 -7.83
N ASP A 27 -7.35 7.48 -6.94
CA ASP A 27 -7.36 8.54 -5.93
C ASP A 27 -7.44 9.93 -6.57
N LEU A 28 -6.57 10.23 -7.52
CA LEU A 28 -6.54 11.52 -8.18
C LEU A 28 -7.81 11.78 -9.01
N GLY A 29 -8.26 10.80 -9.76
CA GLY A 29 -9.46 10.92 -10.60
C GLY A 29 -10.73 11.13 -9.76
N LEU A 30 -10.89 10.33 -8.71
CA LEU A 30 -12.04 10.46 -7.81
C LEU A 30 -11.97 11.74 -6.98
N HIS A 31 -10.79 12.11 -6.47
CA HIS A 31 -10.60 13.40 -5.79
C HIS A 31 -10.96 14.58 -6.70
N TRP A 32 -10.40 14.61 -7.92
CA TRP A 32 -10.72 15.65 -8.90
C TRP A 32 -12.22 15.74 -9.16
N TRP A 33 -12.89 14.62 -9.39
CA TRP A 33 -14.32 14.58 -9.62
C TRP A 33 -15.12 15.10 -8.43
N LEU A 34 -14.81 14.65 -7.22
CA LEU A 34 -15.47 15.10 -5.99
C LEU A 34 -15.25 16.60 -5.74
N ALA A 35 -14.01 17.08 -5.85
CA ALA A 35 -13.67 18.47 -5.60
C ALA A 35 -14.29 19.41 -6.64
N THR A 36 -14.38 18.99 -7.91
CA THR A 36 -14.86 19.83 -9.01
C THR A 36 -16.38 19.87 -9.13
N TYR A 37 -17.06 18.74 -8.92
CA TYR A 37 -18.49 18.62 -9.19
C TYR A 37 -19.34 18.51 -7.93
N VAL A 38 -18.86 17.82 -6.88
CA VAL A 38 -19.66 17.60 -5.65
C VAL A 38 -19.42 18.70 -4.63
N PHE A 39 -18.15 19.06 -4.40
CA PHE A 39 -17.76 20.01 -3.36
C PHE A 39 -17.26 21.35 -3.90
N LYS A 40 -17.68 21.73 -5.11
CA LYS A 40 -17.26 22.98 -5.76
C LYS A 40 -17.45 24.18 -4.84
N GLY A 41 -16.39 24.94 -4.59
CA GLY A 41 -16.40 26.11 -3.72
C GLY A 41 -16.50 25.84 -2.22
N ASN A 42 -16.52 24.57 -1.81
CA ASN A 42 -16.52 24.18 -0.40
C ASN A 42 -15.13 23.69 0.03
N TYR A 43 -14.43 24.49 0.84
CA TYR A 43 -13.10 24.14 1.36
C TYR A 43 -13.09 22.79 2.10
N TRP A 44 -14.03 22.60 3.04
CA TRP A 44 -14.11 21.35 3.83
C TRP A 44 -14.36 20.13 2.94
N GLY A 45 -15.22 20.28 1.92
CA GLY A 45 -15.48 19.21 0.97
C GLY A 45 -14.24 18.86 0.14
N SER A 46 -13.57 19.85 -0.43
CA SER A 46 -12.46 19.66 -1.35
C SER A 46 -11.15 19.24 -0.67
N PHE A 47 -10.87 19.75 0.56
CA PHE A 47 -9.59 19.49 1.25
C PHE A 47 -9.69 18.46 2.38
N TRP A 48 -10.89 18.06 2.81
CA TRP A 48 -11.07 17.07 3.88
C TRP A 48 -11.84 15.84 3.43
N ILE A 49 -13.04 16.01 2.87
CA ILE A 49 -13.91 14.89 2.54
C ILE A 49 -13.44 14.20 1.26
N ALA A 50 -13.21 14.95 0.20
CA ALA A 50 -12.81 14.38 -1.10
C ALA A 50 -11.51 13.56 -1.03
N PRO A 51 -10.40 14.05 -0.41
CA PRO A 51 -9.17 13.27 -0.30
C PRO A 51 -9.31 12.07 0.63
N THR A 52 -10.21 12.09 1.62
CA THR A 52 -10.48 10.93 2.49
C THR A 52 -11.19 9.84 1.70
N VAL A 53 -12.28 10.18 1.02
CA VAL A 53 -13.07 9.21 0.24
C VAL A 53 -12.24 8.63 -0.91
N SER A 54 -11.52 9.48 -1.64
CA SER A 54 -10.69 9.01 -2.76
C SER A 54 -9.56 8.08 -2.30
N PHE A 55 -8.94 8.37 -1.17
CA PHE A 55 -7.89 7.53 -0.60
C PHE A 55 -8.42 6.14 -0.17
N GLU A 56 -9.57 6.07 0.48
CA GLU A 56 -10.16 4.79 0.91
C GLU A 56 -10.50 3.90 -0.30
N VAL A 57 -11.08 4.48 -1.35
CA VAL A 57 -11.36 3.74 -2.59
C VAL A 57 -10.08 3.27 -3.26
N ALA A 58 -9.07 4.13 -3.33
CA ALA A 58 -7.76 3.78 -3.89
C ALA A 58 -7.04 2.70 -3.07
N ALA A 59 -7.12 2.77 -1.74
CA ALA A 59 -6.56 1.76 -0.84
C ALA A 59 -7.21 0.39 -1.06
N LEU A 60 -8.53 0.34 -1.26
CA LEU A 60 -9.24 -0.89 -1.60
C LEU A 60 -8.76 -1.46 -2.94
N VAL A 61 -8.62 -0.63 -3.97
CA VAL A 61 -8.12 -1.05 -5.29
C VAL A 61 -6.69 -1.58 -5.18
N ASN A 62 -5.80 -0.85 -4.50
CA ASN A 62 -4.42 -1.29 -4.27
C ASN A 62 -4.34 -2.60 -3.49
N PHE A 63 -5.16 -2.77 -2.45
CA PHE A 63 -5.23 -4.01 -1.69
C PHE A 63 -5.66 -5.19 -2.57
N VAL A 64 -6.71 -5.04 -3.38
CA VAL A 64 -7.20 -6.10 -4.28
C VAL A 64 -6.10 -6.50 -5.26
N ILE A 65 -5.45 -5.53 -5.90
CA ILE A 65 -4.34 -5.80 -6.84
C ILE A 65 -3.19 -6.51 -6.11
N ALA A 66 -2.80 -6.00 -4.95
CA ALA A 66 -1.71 -6.55 -4.16
C ALA A 66 -2.01 -7.98 -3.68
N TYR A 67 -3.22 -8.25 -3.20
CA TYR A 67 -3.65 -9.55 -2.71
C TYR A 67 -3.66 -10.62 -3.81
N PHE A 68 -4.12 -10.28 -5.01
CA PHE A 68 -4.24 -11.25 -6.09
C PHE A 68 -2.98 -11.39 -6.94
N PHE A 69 -2.16 -10.34 -7.10
CA PHE A 69 -1.04 -10.33 -8.02
C PHE A 69 0.33 -10.29 -7.32
N VAL A 70 0.53 -9.40 -6.33
CA VAL A 70 1.85 -9.20 -5.71
C VAL A 70 2.17 -10.26 -4.67
N TRP A 71 1.18 -10.64 -3.84
CA TRP A 71 1.39 -11.54 -2.71
C TRP A 71 0.80 -12.93 -2.91
N LYS A 72 0.51 -13.27 -4.15
CA LYS A 72 -0.03 -14.56 -4.55
C LYS A 72 0.71 -15.74 -3.93
N GLU A 73 2.04 -15.66 -3.83
CA GLU A 73 2.90 -16.74 -3.35
C GLU A 73 2.95 -16.85 -1.82
N ARG A 74 2.59 -15.76 -1.11
CA ARG A 74 2.65 -15.72 0.37
C ARG A 74 1.33 -16.10 1.04
N ILE A 75 0.26 -16.18 0.29
CA ILE A 75 -1.07 -16.54 0.79
C ILE A 75 -1.25 -18.04 0.58
N SER A 76 -1.00 -18.83 1.65
CA SER A 76 -1.07 -20.30 1.61
C SER A 76 -2.51 -20.82 1.48
N GLN A 77 -3.50 -20.09 1.96
CA GLN A 77 -4.91 -20.45 1.86
C GLN A 77 -5.74 -19.22 1.49
N ARG A 78 -6.40 -19.30 0.31
CA ARG A 78 -7.32 -18.28 -0.18
C ARG A 78 -8.73 -18.57 0.34
N SER A 79 -9.01 -18.14 1.56
CA SER A 79 -10.36 -18.19 2.12
C SER A 79 -10.89 -16.76 2.31
N VAL A 80 -12.22 -16.61 2.37
CA VAL A 80 -12.88 -15.33 2.68
C VAL A 80 -12.36 -14.76 4.00
N ARG A 81 -12.17 -15.59 5.01
CA ARG A 81 -11.61 -15.19 6.31
C ARG A 81 -10.17 -14.67 6.18
N SER A 82 -9.36 -15.31 5.34
CA SER A 82 -7.99 -14.87 5.07
C SER A 82 -7.98 -13.50 4.37
N PHE A 83 -8.86 -13.31 3.37
CA PHE A 83 -9.01 -12.05 2.67
C PHE A 83 -9.33 -10.89 3.63
N PHE A 84 -10.38 -11.03 4.45
CA PHE A 84 -10.77 -9.98 5.39
C PHE A 84 -9.71 -9.68 6.45
N ARG A 85 -8.99 -10.70 6.93
CA ARG A 85 -7.90 -10.49 7.89
C ARG A 85 -6.75 -9.67 7.28
N HIS A 86 -6.35 -9.97 6.04
CA HIS A 86 -5.31 -9.22 5.35
C HIS A 86 -5.79 -7.82 4.97
N PHE A 87 -7.06 -7.67 4.60
CA PHE A 87 -7.69 -6.38 4.33
C PHE A 87 -7.67 -5.46 5.56
N LEU A 88 -8.06 -5.97 6.73
CA LEU A 88 -7.99 -5.21 7.99
C LEU A 88 -6.57 -4.80 8.35
N ALA A 89 -5.60 -5.71 8.20
CA ALA A 89 -4.19 -5.41 8.45
C ALA A 89 -3.65 -4.36 7.47
N TYR A 90 -4.04 -4.45 6.19
CA TYR A 90 -3.68 -3.48 5.16
C TYR A 90 -4.28 -2.09 5.46
N ASN A 91 -5.56 -2.03 5.81
CA ASN A 91 -6.21 -0.77 6.19
C ASN A 91 -5.58 -0.15 7.44
N ALA A 92 -5.27 -0.94 8.47
CA ALA A 92 -4.58 -0.44 9.66
C ALA A 92 -3.21 0.19 9.32
N ALA A 93 -2.44 -0.43 8.41
CA ALA A 93 -1.18 0.15 7.92
C ALA A 93 -1.42 1.39 7.05
N SER A 94 -2.50 1.41 6.27
CA SER A 94 -2.86 2.54 5.40
C SER A 94 -3.30 3.78 6.17
N ILE A 95 -3.80 3.65 7.41
CA ILE A 95 -4.12 4.81 8.26
C ILE A 95 -2.90 5.70 8.49
N GLY A 96 -1.73 5.11 8.78
CA GLY A 96 -0.49 5.87 8.93
C GLY A 96 -0.09 6.61 7.66
N ALA A 97 -0.19 5.94 6.51
CA ALA A 97 0.09 6.56 5.21
C ALA A 97 -0.91 7.69 4.89
N TYR A 98 -2.18 7.49 5.23
CA TYR A 98 -3.23 8.51 5.08
C TYR A 98 -2.93 9.75 5.93
N LEU A 99 -2.58 9.59 7.19
CA LEU A 99 -2.24 10.71 8.07
C LEU A 99 -1.07 11.53 7.52
N ILE A 100 -0.02 10.86 7.02
CA ILE A 100 1.13 11.54 6.39
C ILE A 100 0.68 12.29 5.13
N LYS A 101 -0.09 11.65 4.24
CA LYS A 101 -0.68 12.28 3.06
C LYS A 101 -1.46 13.53 3.45
N PHE A 102 -2.34 13.39 4.43
CA PHE A 102 -3.25 14.45 4.86
C PHE A 102 -2.50 15.65 5.42
N VAL A 103 -1.55 15.41 6.33
CA VAL A 103 -0.72 16.48 6.92
C VAL A 103 0.09 17.19 5.83
N ALA A 104 0.69 16.43 4.90
CA ALA A 104 1.43 17.01 3.79
C ALA A 104 0.54 17.85 2.86
N MET A 105 -0.65 17.36 2.53
CA MET A 105 -1.63 18.08 1.70
C MET A 105 -2.05 19.40 2.33
N GLN A 106 -2.41 19.40 3.63
CA GLN A 106 -2.80 20.61 4.34
C GLN A 106 -1.63 21.59 4.49
N GLY A 107 -0.43 21.09 4.82
CA GLY A 107 0.77 21.91 4.91
C GLY A 107 1.12 22.59 3.58
N LEU A 108 0.98 21.89 2.46
CA LEU A 108 1.17 22.46 1.12
C LEU A 108 0.12 23.52 0.79
N HIS A 109 -1.15 23.27 1.10
CA HIS A 109 -2.21 24.25 0.92
C HIS A 109 -1.89 25.55 1.68
N PHE A 110 -1.57 25.46 2.98
CA PHE A 110 -1.21 26.64 3.77
C PHE A 110 0.05 27.35 3.26
N LEU A 111 1.03 26.61 2.75
CA LEU A 111 2.22 27.17 2.13
C LEU A 111 1.88 27.95 0.86
N PHE A 112 1.03 27.41 -0.03
CA PHE A 112 0.60 28.07 -1.25
C PHE A 112 -0.22 29.34 -0.95
N VAL A 113 -1.09 29.29 0.05
CA VAL A 113 -1.80 30.47 0.54
C VAL A 113 -0.83 31.54 1.06
N ALA A 114 0.15 31.18 1.89
CA ALA A 114 1.14 32.12 2.44
C ALA A 114 2.03 32.75 1.36
N MET A 115 2.29 32.02 0.27
CA MET A 115 3.08 32.52 -0.87
C MET A 115 2.27 33.25 -1.93
N ASN A 116 0.95 33.38 -1.74
CA ASN A 116 0.02 33.90 -2.76
C ASN A 116 0.11 33.17 -4.10
N TRP A 117 0.35 31.86 -4.03
CA TRP A 117 0.58 31.02 -5.20
C TRP A 117 -0.60 30.08 -5.44
N LEU A 118 -1.04 29.96 -6.68
CA LEU A 118 -2.10 29.02 -7.10
C LEU A 118 -3.49 29.22 -6.45
N GLN A 119 -3.77 30.35 -5.77
CA GLN A 119 -5.03 30.56 -5.03
C GLN A 119 -6.28 30.54 -5.94
N ASP A 120 -6.14 30.99 -7.18
CA ASP A 120 -7.24 31.01 -8.16
C ASP A 120 -7.31 29.76 -9.03
N TRP A 121 -6.43 28.79 -8.79
CA TRP A 121 -6.35 27.60 -9.61
C TRP A 121 -7.26 26.49 -9.06
N SER A 122 -8.31 26.15 -9.81
CA SER A 122 -9.30 25.12 -9.42
C SER A 122 -8.71 23.73 -9.17
N LEU A 123 -7.48 23.45 -9.66
CA LEU A 123 -6.78 22.18 -9.48
C LEU A 123 -5.82 22.18 -8.29
N GLU A 124 -5.71 23.28 -7.52
CA GLU A 124 -4.83 23.34 -6.35
C GLU A 124 -5.04 22.18 -5.37
N PRO A 125 -6.29 21.79 -4.98
CA PRO A 125 -6.50 20.66 -4.08
C PRO A 125 -5.96 19.34 -4.64
N VAL A 126 -6.08 19.15 -5.96
CA VAL A 126 -5.60 17.93 -6.63
C VAL A 126 -4.07 17.90 -6.65
N LEU A 127 -3.41 19.05 -6.87
CA LEU A 127 -1.95 19.17 -6.81
C LEU A 127 -1.43 18.89 -5.39
N CYS A 128 -2.05 19.48 -4.37
CA CYS A 128 -1.71 19.22 -2.97
C CYS A 128 -1.88 17.73 -2.63
N ASN A 129 -2.95 17.09 -3.14
CA ASN A 129 -3.18 15.67 -2.98
C ASN A 129 -2.09 14.82 -3.67
N LEU A 130 -1.71 15.14 -4.90
CA LEU A 130 -0.65 14.45 -5.65
C LEU A 130 0.69 14.50 -4.90
N LEU A 131 1.07 15.68 -4.41
CA LEU A 131 2.30 15.84 -3.63
C LEU A 131 2.21 15.08 -2.29
N GLY A 132 1.07 15.11 -1.63
CA GLY A 132 0.80 14.32 -0.42
C GLY A 132 0.94 12.81 -0.64
N LEU A 133 0.51 12.30 -1.81
CA LEU A 133 0.67 10.89 -2.19
C LEU A 133 2.14 10.50 -2.34
N CYS A 134 3.02 11.39 -2.81
CA CYS A 134 4.45 11.10 -2.88
C CYS A 134 5.05 10.83 -1.49
N PHE A 135 4.68 11.63 -0.49
CA PHE A 135 5.12 11.42 0.90
C PHE A 135 4.56 10.12 1.49
N SER A 136 3.26 9.87 1.33
CA SER A 136 2.63 8.67 1.87
C SER A 136 3.07 7.40 1.17
N GLY A 137 3.38 7.46 -0.12
CA GLY A 137 3.87 6.32 -0.91
C GLY A 137 5.20 5.78 -0.40
N GLY A 138 6.14 6.67 -0.07
CA GLY A 138 7.40 6.30 0.57
C GLY A 138 7.20 5.61 1.92
N PHE A 139 6.33 6.15 2.76
CA PHE A 139 5.98 5.53 4.04
C PHE A 139 5.31 4.17 3.88
N ASN A 140 4.36 4.04 2.96
CA ASN A 140 3.64 2.80 2.69
C ASN A 140 4.57 1.70 2.19
N PHE A 141 5.53 2.04 1.33
CA PHE A 141 6.56 1.11 0.90
C PHE A 141 7.41 0.63 2.07
N PHE A 142 7.89 1.55 2.92
CA PHE A 142 8.69 1.23 4.09
C PHE A 142 7.94 0.28 5.04
N MET A 143 6.70 0.61 5.38
CA MET A 143 5.85 -0.22 6.25
C MET A 143 5.60 -1.61 5.63
N SER A 144 5.33 -1.67 4.33
CA SER A 144 5.10 -2.93 3.63
C SER A 144 6.36 -3.80 3.63
N GLU A 145 7.52 -3.27 3.28
CA GLU A 145 8.75 -4.04 3.13
C GLU A 145 9.32 -4.51 4.48
N PHE A 146 9.29 -3.64 5.50
CA PHE A 146 9.99 -3.92 6.76
C PHE A 146 9.09 -4.46 7.87
N ILE A 147 7.80 -4.08 7.91
CA ILE A 147 6.89 -4.46 9.00
C ILE A 147 5.94 -5.57 8.57
N ILE A 148 5.22 -5.40 7.46
CA ILE A 148 4.18 -6.35 7.05
C ILE A 148 4.82 -7.63 6.48
N PHE A 149 5.87 -7.50 5.67
CA PHE A 149 6.51 -8.62 4.96
C PHE A 149 7.94 -8.91 5.41
N GLY A 150 8.45 -8.18 6.42
CA GLY A 150 9.84 -8.24 6.87
C GLY A 150 10.26 -9.56 7.53
N LYS A 151 9.33 -10.37 8.07
CA LYS A 151 9.68 -11.61 8.81
C LYS A 151 8.86 -12.79 8.32
N PRO A 152 9.48 -13.86 7.80
CA PRO A 152 8.83 -15.16 7.73
C PRO A 152 8.51 -15.62 9.15
N SER A 153 7.27 -16.06 9.38
CA SER A 153 6.84 -16.59 10.67
C SER A 153 7.76 -17.74 11.09
N LYS A 154 8.32 -17.70 12.31
CA LYS A 154 9.17 -18.76 12.90
C LYS A 154 8.51 -20.14 12.84
N LYS A 155 7.19 -20.23 12.80
CA LYS A 155 6.42 -21.48 12.63
C LYS A 155 6.65 -22.18 11.30
N LYS A 156 7.02 -21.49 10.22
CA LYS A 156 7.31 -22.12 8.92
C LYS A 156 8.72 -22.68 8.83
N MET A 157 9.67 -22.16 9.60
CA MET A 157 11.02 -22.72 9.67
C MET A 157 11.05 -24.03 10.45
N GLN A 158 10.32 -24.14 11.56
CA GLN A 158 10.24 -25.39 12.32
C GLN A 158 9.53 -26.52 11.54
N ALA A 159 8.47 -26.20 10.79
CA ALA A 159 7.78 -27.21 9.97
C ALA A 159 8.58 -27.70 8.74
N SER A 160 9.63 -26.99 8.31
CA SER A 160 10.54 -27.44 7.24
C SER A 160 11.76 -28.20 7.76
N GLU A 161 12.05 -28.11 9.06
CA GLU A 161 13.10 -28.92 9.72
C GLU A 161 12.54 -30.24 10.26
N GLU A 162 11.23 -30.38 10.45
CA GLU A 162 10.55 -31.63 10.87
C GLU A 162 10.07 -32.49 9.68
N VAL A 163 10.71 -32.47 8.53
CA VAL A 163 10.51 -33.53 7.52
C VAL A 163 11.24 -34.78 8.02
N PRO A 164 10.53 -35.83 8.44
CA PRO A 164 11.20 -37.05 8.86
C PRO A 164 12.01 -37.60 7.69
N GLU A 165 13.29 -37.88 7.92
CA GLU A 165 14.12 -38.67 7.01
C GLU A 165 13.33 -39.94 6.65
N ARG A 166 13.08 -40.11 5.37
CA ARG A 166 12.47 -41.32 4.84
C ARG A 166 13.40 -42.48 5.22
N PRO A 167 12.94 -43.57 5.89
CA PRO A 167 13.78 -44.72 6.16
C PRO A 167 14.38 -45.22 4.84
N GLU A 168 15.70 -45.33 4.77
CA GLU A 168 16.37 -46.03 3.69
C GLU A 168 15.82 -47.47 3.65
N ASP A 169 15.21 -47.81 2.52
CA ASP A 169 14.82 -49.17 2.21
C ASP A 169 16.08 -50.05 2.16
N THR A 170 16.35 -50.65 3.29
CA THR A 170 17.32 -51.75 3.40
C THR A 170 16.69 -52.99 2.78
N ASN A 171 16.69 -53.06 1.47
CA ASN A 171 16.50 -54.29 0.74
C ASN A 171 17.73 -54.55 -0.12
N GLN A 172 18.80 -54.94 0.56
CA GLN A 172 19.83 -55.78 -0.05
C GLN A 172 19.79 -57.15 0.60
N GLU A 173 19.78 -58.15 -0.28
CA GLU A 173 20.12 -59.56 -0.10
C GLU A 173 19.03 -60.50 0.44
N ALA A 174 18.50 -61.26 -0.50
CA ALA A 174 18.52 -62.73 -0.41
C ALA A 174 18.28 -63.36 -1.78
N ILE A 175 19.40 -64.00 -2.30
CA ILE A 175 19.48 -65.09 -3.26
C ILE A 175 19.24 -64.80 -4.72
#